data_65bba560ed478b7b93bae4f0552debef
#
_entry.id   65bba560ed478b7b93bae4f0552debef
#
_cell.length_a   1.000
_cell.length_b   1.000
_cell.length_c   1.000
_cell.angle_alpha   90.00
_cell.angle_beta   90.00
_cell.angle_gamma   90.00
#
_symmetry.space_group_name_H-M   'P 1'
#
loop_
_entity.id
_entity.type
_entity.pdbx_description
1 polymer ?
#
loop_
_entity_poly.entity_id
_entity_poly.type
_entity_poly.pdbx_seq_one_letter_code
_entity_poly.pdbx_strand_id
1 'polypeptide(L)'
;MAERVAEIFSLLVPLVDARLIIPRACVAEVIGFQMPSEMTGAPPWYIGTVPWNGKAVPLVSFEGACGQMIPPASGRSRIVILHALGTRVEGGNFALVSQGFPQLVRVSSDVVRPDNSRVFPERTPIICQIRMVNETPLVPDLERLEEMIAEETSIGA
;
A
#
# COMPACT_ATOMS: atom_id res chain seq x y z
N MET A 1 -10.23 6.17 36.80
CA MET A 1 -9.80 6.84 35.55
C MET A 1 -10.21 6.01 34.37
N ALA A 2 -10.94 6.62 33.44
CA ALA A 2 -11.29 5.93 32.22
C ALA A 2 -10.03 5.78 31.36
N GLU A 3 -9.67 4.57 31.00
CA GLU A 3 -8.61 4.33 30.05
C GLU A 3 -9.05 4.85 28.68
N ARG A 4 -8.25 5.72 28.10
CA ARG A 4 -8.50 6.15 26.74
C ARG A 4 -8.12 5.03 25.79
N VAL A 5 -9.11 4.53 25.05
CA VAL A 5 -8.87 3.61 23.98
C VAL A 5 -8.14 4.36 22.86
N ALA A 6 -6.99 3.86 22.47
CA ALA A 6 -6.26 4.45 21.36
C ALA A 6 -7.04 4.24 20.07
N GLU A 7 -7.34 5.32 19.37
CA GLU A 7 -8.01 5.27 18.07
C GLU A 7 -7.06 5.78 17.00
N ILE A 8 -7.02 5.08 15.87
CA ILE A 8 -6.20 5.44 14.73
C ILE A 8 -7.10 5.55 13.51
N PHE A 9 -7.10 6.71 12.87
CA PHE A 9 -7.74 6.86 11.58
C PHE A 9 -6.89 6.15 10.53
N SER A 10 -7.54 5.27 9.75
CA SER A 10 -6.87 4.45 8.74
C SER A 10 -7.69 4.45 7.46
N LEU A 11 -7.04 4.10 6.36
CA LEU A 11 -7.72 3.88 5.10
C LEU A 11 -7.77 2.39 4.81
N LEU A 12 -8.95 1.92 4.42
CA LEU A 12 -9.11 0.62 3.81
C LEU A 12 -8.92 0.80 2.31
N VAL A 13 -7.88 0.21 1.77
CA VAL A 13 -7.51 0.32 0.37
C VAL A 13 -7.95 -0.95 -0.35
N PRO A 14 -8.96 -0.86 -1.23
CA PRO A 14 -9.45 -2.06 -1.91
C PRO A 14 -8.45 -2.62 -2.92
N LEU A 15 -8.23 -3.92 -2.84
CA LEU A 15 -7.49 -4.72 -3.81
C LEU A 15 -8.49 -5.65 -4.52
N VAL A 16 -8.00 -6.56 -5.35
CA VAL A 16 -8.88 -7.49 -6.07
C VAL A 16 -9.62 -8.42 -5.09
N ASP A 17 -8.89 -9.11 -4.23
CA ASP A 17 -9.46 -10.11 -3.32
C ASP A 17 -9.26 -9.77 -1.84
N ALA A 18 -8.81 -8.58 -1.55
CA ALA A 18 -8.47 -8.18 -0.19
C ALA A 18 -8.59 -6.67 -0.02
N ARG A 19 -8.40 -6.21 1.20
CA ARG A 19 -8.24 -4.79 1.51
C ARG A 19 -7.01 -4.62 2.37
N LEU A 20 -6.28 -3.55 2.10
CA LEU A 20 -5.19 -3.14 2.99
C LEU A 20 -5.74 -2.16 4.01
N ILE A 21 -5.15 -2.18 5.20
CA ILE A 21 -5.41 -1.14 6.18
C ILE A 21 -4.11 -0.36 6.42
N ILE A 22 -4.16 0.94 6.16
CA ILE A 22 -3.00 1.82 6.22
C ILE A 22 -3.34 3.02 7.10
N PRO A 23 -2.54 3.34 8.13
CA PRO A 23 -2.79 4.53 8.93
C PRO A 23 -2.85 5.77 8.05
N ARG A 24 -3.82 6.65 8.31
CA ARG A 24 -4.00 7.86 7.53
C ARG A 24 -2.74 8.73 7.52
N ALA A 25 -1.98 8.71 8.61
CA ALA A 25 -0.74 9.47 8.70
C ALA A 25 0.32 9.05 7.67
N CYS A 26 0.22 7.82 7.15
CA CYS A 26 1.12 7.32 6.11
C CYS A 26 0.70 7.76 4.70
N VAL A 27 -0.50 8.30 4.54
CA VAL A 27 -1.06 8.66 3.23
C VAL A 27 -0.89 10.14 2.97
N ALA A 28 -0.23 10.46 1.86
CA ALA A 28 -0.08 11.86 1.43
C ALA A 28 -1.32 12.33 0.68
N GLU A 29 -1.79 11.54 -0.28
CA GLU A 29 -2.93 11.93 -1.11
C GLU A 29 -3.47 10.71 -1.86
N VAL A 30 -4.77 10.74 -2.18
CA VAL A 30 -5.39 9.77 -3.07
C VAL A 30 -5.78 10.52 -4.35
N ILE A 31 -5.27 10.08 -5.49
CA ILE A 31 -5.51 10.73 -6.78
C ILE A 31 -6.14 9.76 -7.77
N GLY A 32 -6.70 10.30 -8.85
CA GLY A 32 -7.20 9.50 -9.95
C GLY A 32 -6.07 8.73 -10.63
N PHE A 33 -6.41 7.63 -11.28
CA PHE A 33 -5.42 6.85 -12.01
C PHE A 33 -4.86 7.63 -13.20
N GLN A 34 -3.55 7.59 -13.35
CA GLN A 34 -2.83 8.16 -14.47
C GLN A 34 -1.94 7.08 -15.06
N MET A 35 -1.74 7.12 -16.38
CA MET A 35 -0.81 6.20 -17.02
C MET A 35 0.62 6.50 -16.55
N PRO A 36 1.29 5.54 -15.92
CA PRO A 36 2.65 5.77 -15.46
C PRO A 36 3.67 5.72 -16.60
N SER A 37 4.82 6.33 -16.37
CA SER A 37 5.99 6.18 -17.22
C SER A 37 6.69 4.88 -16.83
N GLU A 38 6.75 3.93 -17.75
CA GLU A 38 7.33 2.62 -17.48
C GLU A 38 8.86 2.69 -17.39
N MET A 39 9.42 1.85 -16.53
CA MET A 39 10.87 1.68 -16.39
C MET A 39 11.28 0.39 -17.09
N THR A 40 12.19 0.50 -18.07
CA THR A 40 12.68 -0.65 -18.83
C THR A 40 13.37 -1.65 -17.92
N GLY A 41 12.99 -2.92 -18.03
CA GLY A 41 13.60 -4.00 -17.26
C GLY A 41 13.07 -4.15 -15.83
N ALA A 42 12.09 -3.34 -15.44
CA ALA A 42 11.47 -3.45 -14.12
C ALA A 42 10.61 -4.71 -14.02
N PRO A 43 10.50 -5.31 -12.83
CA PRO A 43 9.58 -6.42 -12.61
C PRO A 43 8.12 -5.96 -12.78
N PRO A 44 7.19 -6.88 -13.09
CA PRO A 44 5.80 -6.51 -13.35
C PRO A 44 5.11 -5.72 -12.25
N TRP A 45 5.46 -5.97 -10.97
CA TRP A 45 4.85 -5.26 -9.85
C TRP A 45 5.27 -3.78 -9.78
N TYR A 46 6.42 -3.42 -10.35
CA TYR A 46 6.85 -2.03 -10.46
C TYR A 46 6.27 -1.45 -11.74
N ILE A 47 5.14 -0.77 -11.62
CA ILE A 47 4.37 -0.32 -12.79
C ILE A 47 5.06 0.84 -13.50
N GLY A 48 5.72 1.70 -12.76
CA GLY A 48 6.42 2.85 -13.32
C GLY A 48 6.44 4.02 -12.35
N THR A 49 6.45 5.23 -12.87
CA THR A 49 6.40 6.44 -12.07
C THR A 49 5.28 7.34 -12.53
N VAL A 50 4.71 8.09 -11.59
CA VAL A 50 3.71 9.12 -11.91
C VAL A 50 4.18 10.48 -11.37
N PRO A 51 3.88 11.57 -12.08
CA PRO A 51 4.23 12.90 -11.59
C PRO A 51 3.30 13.28 -10.44
N TRP A 52 3.87 13.72 -9.35
CA TRP A 52 3.13 14.20 -8.21
C TRP A 52 4.00 15.18 -7.41
N ASN A 53 3.45 16.35 -7.13
CA ASN A 53 4.12 17.37 -6.32
C ASN A 53 5.56 17.68 -6.79
N GLY A 54 5.75 17.78 -8.11
CA GLY A 54 7.06 18.08 -8.71
C GLY A 54 8.04 16.92 -8.71
N LYS A 55 7.60 15.71 -8.40
CA LYS A 55 8.44 14.51 -8.31
C LYS A 55 7.93 13.42 -9.23
N ALA A 56 8.82 12.48 -9.58
CA ALA A 56 8.43 11.22 -10.20
C ALA A 56 8.28 10.18 -9.08
N VAL A 57 7.05 9.82 -8.77
CA VAL A 57 6.73 8.94 -7.64
C VAL A 57 6.62 7.50 -8.14
N PRO A 58 7.38 6.54 -7.56
CA PRO A 58 7.24 5.12 -7.92
C PRO A 58 5.82 4.63 -7.66
N LEU A 59 5.26 3.93 -8.63
CA LEU A 59 3.93 3.33 -8.56
C LEU A 59 4.04 1.82 -8.63
N VAL A 60 3.49 1.14 -7.64
CA VAL A 60 3.58 -0.32 -7.56
C VAL A 60 2.21 -0.96 -7.44
N SER A 61 2.12 -2.22 -7.89
CA SER A 61 0.96 -3.08 -7.66
C SER A 61 1.23 -3.92 -6.42
N PHE A 62 0.40 -3.77 -5.40
CA PHE A 62 0.53 -4.58 -4.20
C PHE A 62 0.27 -6.05 -4.51
N GLU A 63 -0.75 -6.33 -5.33
CA GLU A 63 -1.05 -7.70 -5.77
C GLU A 63 0.17 -8.33 -6.44
N GLY A 64 0.79 -7.58 -7.37
CA GLY A 64 1.99 -8.04 -8.05
C GLY A 64 3.17 -8.23 -7.11
N ALA A 65 3.34 -7.35 -6.14
CA ALA A 65 4.39 -7.46 -5.13
C ALA A 65 4.22 -8.71 -4.26
N CYS A 66 2.99 -9.19 -4.10
CA CYS A 66 2.68 -10.44 -3.41
C CYS A 66 2.75 -11.67 -4.31
N GLY A 67 3.18 -11.52 -5.56
CA GLY A 67 3.29 -12.63 -6.50
C GLY A 67 1.97 -13.01 -7.18
N GLN A 68 0.96 -12.17 -7.06
CA GLN A 68 -0.34 -12.40 -7.68
C GLN A 68 -0.42 -11.73 -9.05
N MET A 69 -1.46 -12.06 -9.80
CA MET A 69 -1.72 -11.42 -11.09
C MET A 69 -1.99 -9.92 -10.88
N ILE A 70 -1.39 -9.10 -11.72
CA ILE A 70 -1.59 -7.65 -11.65
C ILE A 70 -2.91 -7.32 -12.34
N PRO A 71 -3.87 -6.73 -11.62
CA PRO A 71 -5.14 -6.37 -12.24
C PRO A 71 -4.98 -5.19 -13.19
N PRO A 72 -5.73 -5.18 -14.31
CA PRO A 72 -5.70 -4.04 -15.21
C PRO A 72 -6.35 -2.82 -14.56
N ALA A 73 -5.87 -1.65 -14.93
CA ALA A 73 -6.48 -0.40 -14.47
C ALA A 73 -7.89 -0.25 -15.05
N SER A 74 -8.78 0.32 -14.26
CA SER A 74 -10.16 0.61 -14.66
C SER A 74 -10.54 2.04 -14.26
N GLY A 75 -11.74 2.47 -14.63
CA GLY A 75 -12.23 3.78 -14.21
C GLY A 75 -12.38 3.96 -12.69
N ARG A 76 -12.39 2.85 -11.95
CA ARG A 76 -12.45 2.88 -10.48
C ARG A 76 -11.08 2.90 -9.84
N SER A 77 -10.02 2.61 -10.58
CA SER A 77 -8.66 2.58 -10.04
C SER A 77 -8.25 3.94 -9.51
N ARG A 78 -7.54 3.93 -8.40
CA ARG A 78 -6.99 5.15 -7.78
C ARG A 78 -5.52 4.92 -7.47
N ILE A 79 -4.81 6.00 -7.26
CA ILE A 79 -3.42 5.97 -6.84
C ILE A 79 -3.34 6.53 -5.43
N VAL A 80 -2.82 5.72 -4.52
CA VAL A 80 -2.63 6.12 -3.12
C VAL A 80 -1.17 6.51 -2.94
N ILE A 81 -0.91 7.80 -2.77
CA ILE A 81 0.43 8.32 -2.54
C ILE A 81 0.75 8.18 -1.05
N LEU A 82 1.86 7.53 -0.76
CA LEU A 82 2.29 7.27 0.61
C LEU A 82 3.57 8.06 0.93
N HIS A 83 3.72 8.38 2.20
CA HIS A 83 4.99 8.88 2.73
C HIS A 83 5.90 7.69 2.99
N ALA A 84 7.14 7.72 2.51
CA ALA A 84 8.11 6.70 2.84
C ALA A 84 8.45 6.77 4.33
N LEU A 85 8.54 5.60 4.97
CA LEU A 85 8.88 5.51 6.39
C LEU A 85 10.38 5.70 6.64
N GLY A 86 11.19 5.35 5.64
CA GLY A 86 12.64 5.44 5.71
C GLY A 86 13.20 6.36 4.65
N THR A 87 14.49 6.22 4.40
CA THR A 87 15.24 7.06 3.45
C THR A 87 15.62 6.32 2.16
N ARG A 88 15.13 5.09 1.99
CA ARG A 88 15.49 4.24 0.85
C ARG A 88 14.87 4.69 -0.46
N VAL A 89 13.67 5.26 -0.41
CA VAL A 89 12.95 5.72 -1.60
C VAL A 89 13.34 7.16 -1.87
N GLU A 90 13.95 7.39 -3.03
CA GLU A 90 14.31 8.75 -3.45
C GLU A 90 13.07 9.61 -3.58
N GLY A 91 13.15 10.82 -3.03
CA GLY A 91 12.02 11.75 -3.02
C GLY A 91 11.05 11.56 -1.87
N GLY A 92 11.14 10.46 -1.13
CA GLY A 92 10.37 10.25 0.08
C GLY A 92 8.91 9.86 -0.09
N ASN A 93 8.49 9.51 -1.31
CA ASN A 93 7.11 9.08 -1.60
C ASN A 93 7.11 7.89 -2.56
N PHE A 94 6.13 7.03 -2.38
CA PHE A 94 5.81 5.97 -3.34
C PHE A 94 4.31 5.76 -3.34
N ALA A 95 3.79 5.00 -4.29
CA ALA A 95 2.35 4.89 -4.45
C ALA A 95 1.90 3.47 -4.75
N LEU A 96 0.67 3.18 -4.38
CA LEU A 96 0.01 1.90 -4.66
C LEU A 96 -1.19 2.14 -5.55
N VAL A 97 -1.46 1.19 -6.43
CA VAL A 97 -2.71 1.18 -7.18
C VAL A 97 -3.81 0.57 -6.31
N SER A 98 -4.89 1.33 -6.14
CA SER A 98 -6.09 0.86 -5.47
C SER A 98 -7.13 0.50 -6.52
N GLN A 99 -7.89 -0.57 -6.27
CA GLN A 99 -8.94 -1.03 -7.20
C GLN A 99 -10.24 -0.23 -7.08
N GLY A 100 -10.31 0.68 -6.12
CA GLY A 100 -11.45 1.55 -5.91
C GLY A 100 -11.10 2.65 -4.92
N PHE A 101 -12.07 3.45 -4.55
CA PHE A 101 -11.86 4.51 -3.57
C PHE A 101 -11.54 3.92 -2.20
N PRO A 102 -10.44 4.34 -1.57
CA PRO A 102 -10.17 3.98 -0.19
C PRO A 102 -11.24 4.55 0.75
N GLN A 103 -11.55 3.80 1.79
CA GLN A 103 -12.53 4.18 2.78
C GLN A 103 -11.84 4.56 4.08
N LEU A 104 -12.18 5.73 4.63
CA LEU A 104 -11.68 6.15 5.93
C LEU A 104 -12.40 5.38 7.03
N VAL A 105 -11.65 4.74 7.91
CA VAL A 105 -12.20 4.00 9.04
C VAL A 105 -11.47 4.39 10.31
N ARG A 106 -12.16 4.25 11.43
CA ARG A 106 -11.61 4.48 12.74
C ARG A 106 -11.28 3.11 13.36
N VAL A 107 -10.03 2.92 13.74
CA VAL A 107 -9.54 1.66 14.29
C VAL A 107 -9.19 1.87 15.76
N SER A 108 -9.75 1.03 16.61
CA SER A 108 -9.41 1.04 18.04
C SER A 108 -8.96 -0.35 18.48
N SER A 109 -8.19 -0.40 19.55
CA SER A 109 -7.71 -1.67 20.10
C SER A 109 -8.85 -2.59 20.55
N ASP A 110 -10.02 -2.03 20.83
CA ASP A 110 -11.20 -2.80 21.28
C ASP A 110 -11.84 -3.62 20.15
N VAL A 111 -11.70 -3.19 18.91
CA VAL A 111 -12.39 -3.80 17.77
C VAL A 111 -11.45 -4.57 16.85
N VAL A 112 -10.14 -4.52 17.12
CA VAL A 112 -9.12 -5.19 16.31
C VAL A 112 -8.63 -6.42 17.06
N ARG A 113 -8.61 -7.55 16.37
CA ARG A 113 -8.06 -8.81 16.87
C ARG A 113 -7.05 -9.35 15.88
N PRO A 114 -5.97 -9.97 16.37
CA PRO A 114 -5.07 -10.68 15.45
C PRO A 114 -5.81 -11.82 14.78
N ASP A 115 -5.54 -12.04 13.50
CA ASP A 115 -6.13 -13.14 12.73
C ASP A 115 -5.02 -14.04 12.23
N ASN A 116 -4.84 -15.19 12.87
CA ASN A 116 -3.81 -16.16 12.53
C ASN A 116 -4.32 -17.26 11.60
N SER A 117 -5.51 -17.10 11.03
CA SER A 117 -6.10 -18.08 10.12
C SER A 117 -5.36 -18.19 8.80
N ARG A 118 -4.52 -17.21 8.49
CA ARG A 118 -3.79 -17.15 7.24
C ARG A 118 -2.30 -16.95 7.49
N VAL A 119 -1.48 -17.75 6.80
CA VAL A 119 -0.02 -17.65 6.85
C VAL A 119 0.46 -17.09 5.51
N PHE A 120 1.39 -16.14 5.56
CA PHE A 120 1.93 -15.49 4.37
C PHE A 120 3.36 -15.98 4.13
N PRO A 121 3.76 -16.20 2.85
CA PRO A 121 5.14 -16.58 2.54
C PRO A 121 6.13 -15.52 3.00
N GLU A 122 7.31 -15.96 3.39
CA GLU A 122 8.43 -15.06 3.66
C GLU A 122 8.66 -14.13 2.48
N ARG A 123 9.07 -12.91 2.75
CA ARG A 123 9.33 -11.85 1.77
C ARG A 123 8.08 -11.25 1.14
N THR A 124 6.90 -11.74 1.44
CA THR A 124 5.67 -11.09 1.05
C THR A 124 5.56 -9.77 1.83
N PRO A 125 5.19 -8.66 1.20
CA PRO A 125 5.09 -7.37 1.90
C PRO A 125 3.81 -7.25 2.73
N ILE A 126 3.56 -8.26 3.57
CA ILE A 126 2.41 -8.31 4.49
C ILE A 126 2.95 -8.63 5.88
N ILE A 127 2.62 -7.77 6.85
CA ILE A 127 2.98 -8.01 8.24
C ILE A 127 2.05 -9.05 8.85
N CYS A 128 0.73 -8.84 8.69
CA CYS A 128 -0.27 -9.71 9.29
C CYS A 128 -1.65 -9.43 8.71
N GLN A 129 -2.60 -10.26 9.07
CA GLN A 129 -4.01 -10.05 8.85
C GLN A 129 -4.65 -9.75 10.21
N ILE A 130 -5.55 -8.80 10.24
CA ILE A 130 -6.30 -8.49 11.45
C ILE A 130 -7.79 -8.76 11.21
N ARG A 131 -8.53 -8.94 12.31
CA ARG A 131 -9.98 -9.11 12.27
C ARG A 131 -10.65 -7.91 12.89
N MET A 132 -11.54 -7.29 12.16
CA MET A 132 -12.43 -6.23 12.60
C MET A 132 -13.87 -6.73 12.53
N VAL A 133 -14.83 -5.91 12.92
CA VAL A 133 -16.25 -6.34 13.03
C VAL A 133 -16.76 -6.96 11.72
N ASN A 134 -16.50 -6.33 10.58
CA ASN A 134 -16.99 -6.81 9.27
C ASN A 134 -15.89 -6.96 8.23
N GLU A 135 -14.63 -6.96 8.65
CA GLU A 135 -13.51 -6.92 7.73
C GLU A 135 -12.33 -7.72 8.29
N THR A 136 -11.54 -8.30 7.39
CA THR A 136 -10.28 -8.96 7.73
C THR A 136 -9.15 -8.37 6.88
N PRO A 137 -8.83 -7.08 7.07
CA PRO A 137 -7.85 -6.44 6.22
C PRO A 137 -6.43 -6.90 6.50
N LEU A 138 -5.57 -6.72 5.49
CA LEU A 138 -4.14 -7.01 5.58
C LEU A 138 -3.40 -5.76 6.02
N VAL A 139 -2.43 -5.94 6.91
CA VAL A 139 -1.51 -4.86 7.30
C VAL A 139 -0.29 -4.99 6.38
N PRO A 140 -0.06 -4.02 5.47
CA PRO A 140 1.07 -4.09 4.56
C PRO A 140 2.38 -3.82 5.29
N ASP A 141 3.44 -4.48 4.85
CA ASP A 141 4.80 -4.18 5.28
C ASP A 141 5.37 -3.09 4.38
N LEU A 142 5.14 -1.85 4.76
CA LEU A 142 5.55 -0.69 3.97
C LEU A 142 7.07 -0.60 3.86
N GLU A 143 7.79 -0.97 4.92
CA GLU A 143 9.26 -0.99 4.88
C GLU A 143 9.77 -2.00 3.85
N ARG A 144 9.14 -3.16 3.77
CA ARG A 144 9.51 -4.17 2.78
C ARG A 144 9.23 -3.68 1.36
N LEU A 145 8.11 -2.99 1.15
CA LEU A 145 7.82 -2.38 -0.16
C LEU A 145 8.87 -1.35 -0.53
N GLU A 146 9.30 -0.53 0.43
CA GLU A 146 10.36 0.46 0.20
C GLU A 146 11.68 -0.20 -0.18
N GLU A 147 12.04 -1.31 0.47
CA GLU A 147 13.22 -2.08 0.12
C GLU A 147 13.12 -2.62 -1.32
N MET A 148 11.98 -3.18 -1.68
CA MET A 148 11.74 -3.71 -3.03
C MET A 148 11.89 -2.62 -4.09
N ILE A 149 11.30 -1.44 -3.83
CA ILE A 149 11.40 -0.30 -4.75
C ILE A 149 12.85 0.17 -4.87
N ALA A 150 13.55 0.27 -3.75
CA ALA A 150 14.94 0.73 -3.72
C ALA A 150 15.86 -0.22 -4.50
N GLU A 151 15.65 -1.52 -4.39
CA GLU A 151 16.41 -2.52 -5.14
C GLU A 151 16.27 -2.30 -6.64
N GLU A 152 15.06 -2.01 -7.12
CA GLU A 152 14.82 -1.80 -8.54
C GLU A 152 15.36 -0.46 -9.05
N THR A 153 15.21 0.60 -8.27
CA THR A 153 15.67 1.93 -8.68
C THR A 153 17.20 2.09 -8.60
N SER A 154 17.86 1.38 -7.67
CA SER A 154 19.32 1.43 -7.56
C SER A 154 20.02 0.69 -8.70
N ILE A 155 19.41 -0.36 -9.26
CA ILE A 155 19.98 -1.12 -10.39
C ILE A 155 19.95 -0.30 -11.68
N GLY A 156 18.99 0.63 -11.81
CA GLY A 156 18.86 1.48 -12.97
C GLY A 156 19.72 2.74 -12.96
N ALA A 157 20.50 2.90 -11.93
CA ALA A 157 21.35 4.10 -11.81
C ALA A 157 22.66 3.96 -12.60
#